data_3f7d78700223dcc27aba01b36e4f1f28
#
_entry.id   3f7d78700223dcc27aba01b36e4f1f28
#
_cell.length_a   1.000
_cell.length_b   1.000
_cell.length_c   1.000
_cell.angle_alpha   90.00
_cell.angle_beta   90.00
_cell.angle_gamma   90.00
#
_symmetry.space_group_name_H-M   'P 1'
#
loop_
_entity.id
_entity.type
_entity.pdbx_description
1 polymer ?
#
loop_
_entity_poly.entity_id
_entity_poly.type
_entity_poly.pdbx_seq_one_letter_code
_entity_poly.pdbx_strand_id
1 'polypeptide(L)' 'MDKIIIKADEGKIFRRISDGFIFGNEISLGYTYYLNGKKLKEPLLELPEHFEEIDEPVEEVNK' A
#
# COMPACT_ATOMS: atom_id res chain seq x y z
N MET A 1 0.90 -11.42 -18.39
CA MET A 1 0.10 -10.81 -17.36
C MET A 1 0.78 -9.59 -16.84
N ASP A 2 0.16 -8.49 -17.04
CA ASP A 2 0.83 -7.25 -16.72
C ASP A 2 0.54 -6.83 -15.31
N LYS A 3 1.58 -6.51 -14.60
CA LYS A 3 1.44 -5.94 -13.28
C LYS A 3 1.71 -4.47 -13.36
N ILE A 4 0.94 -3.73 -12.61
CA ILE A 4 1.14 -2.30 -12.53
C ILE A 4 1.91 -2.04 -11.26
N ILE A 5 3.06 -1.41 -11.40
CA ILE A 5 3.89 -1.08 -10.26
C ILE A 5 3.91 0.43 -10.14
N ILE A 6 3.55 0.93 -8.96
CA ILE A 6 3.57 2.35 -8.73
C ILE A 6 4.58 2.65 -7.64
N LYS A 7 5.20 3.81 -7.76
CA LYS A 7 6.21 4.24 -6.81
C LYS A 7 5.82 5.57 -6.21
N ALA A 8 6.06 5.70 -4.92
CA ALA A 8 5.85 6.96 -4.25
C ALA A 8 7.02 7.89 -4.49
N ASP A 9 6.81 9.16 -4.22
CA ASP A 9 7.89 10.12 -4.30
C ASP A 9 8.90 9.82 -3.21
N GLU A 10 10.07 10.40 -3.38
CA GLU A 10 11.12 10.20 -2.41
C GLU A 10 10.65 10.66 -1.03
N GLY A 11 10.87 9.82 -0.05
CA GLY A 11 10.44 10.13 1.31
C GLY A 11 8.98 9.83 1.59
N LYS A 12 8.31 9.17 0.65
CA LYS A 12 6.90 8.84 0.83
C LYS A 12 6.69 7.36 0.69
N ILE A 13 5.60 6.90 1.30
CA ILE A 13 5.21 5.51 1.18
C ILE A 13 3.72 5.48 0.94
N PHE A 14 3.21 4.32 0.62
CA PHE A 14 1.80 4.16 0.31
C PHE A 14 1.05 3.59 1.50
N ARG A 15 -0.17 4.04 1.65
CA ARG A 15 -1.06 3.51 2.65
C ARG A 15 -2.38 3.17 1.97
N ARG A 16 -2.89 1.98 2.24
CA ARG A 16 -4.18 1.60 1.68
C ARG A 16 -5.28 2.30 2.45
N ILE A 17 -6.15 2.98 1.71
CA ILE A 17 -7.14 3.83 2.35
C ILE A 17 -8.17 3.00 3.10
N SER A 18 -8.53 1.84 2.53
CA SER A 18 -9.63 1.09 3.08
C SER A 18 -9.34 0.55 4.48
N ASP A 19 -8.10 0.18 4.77
CA ASP A 19 -7.81 -0.39 6.08
C ASP A 19 -6.59 0.23 6.74
N GLY A 20 -5.98 1.23 6.09
CA GLY A 20 -4.84 1.90 6.70
C GLY A 20 -3.55 1.09 6.68
N PHE A 21 -3.50 0.03 5.90
CA PHE A 21 -2.31 -0.82 5.86
C PHE A 21 -1.17 -0.06 5.20
N ILE A 22 -0.01 -0.10 5.82
CA ILE A 22 1.16 0.63 5.35
C ILE A 22 1.97 -0.27 4.44
N PHE A 23 2.29 0.24 3.28
CA PHE A 23 3.14 -0.45 2.32
C PHE A 23 4.45 0.32 2.24
N GLY A 24 5.33 -0.10 1.38
CA GLY A 24 6.57 0.63 1.15
C GLY A 24 6.38 1.69 0.10
N ASN A 25 7.50 2.18 -0.42
CA ASN A 25 7.43 3.23 -1.42
C ASN A 25 7.18 2.70 -2.82
N GLU A 26 7.05 1.40 -2.95
CA GLU A 26 6.78 0.79 -4.26
C GLU A 26 5.83 -0.36 -4.03
N ILE A 27 4.72 -0.36 -4.76
CA ILE A 27 3.77 -1.45 -4.62
C ILE A 27 3.38 -1.96 -5.99
N SER A 28 3.02 -3.23 -6.01
CA SER A 28 2.56 -3.90 -7.21
C SER A 28 1.07 -4.09 -7.07
N LEU A 29 0.32 -3.54 -8.01
CA LEU A 29 -1.12 -3.60 -7.94
C LEU A 29 -1.61 -4.91 -8.53
N GLY A 30 -2.73 -5.37 -8.02
CA GLY A 30 -3.32 -6.60 -8.47
C GLY A 30 -4.48 -6.94 -7.57
N TYR A 31 -4.69 -8.23 -7.36
CA TYR A 31 -5.80 -8.64 -6.52
C TYR A 31 -5.33 -8.83 -5.11
N THR A 32 -6.14 -8.36 -4.18
CA THR A 32 -5.86 -8.59 -2.78
C THR A 32 -6.90 -9.56 -2.24
N TYR A 33 -6.47 -10.42 -1.35
CA TYR A 33 -7.34 -11.44 -0.80
C TYR A 33 -7.61 -11.24 0.68
N TYR A 34 -6.93 -10.29 1.31
CA TYR A 34 -7.09 -10.04 2.72
C TYR A 34 -7.16 -8.55 3.00
N LEU A 35 -8.00 -8.18 3.94
CA LEU A 35 -8.06 -6.83 4.47
C LEU A 35 -8.08 -6.93 5.97
N ASN A 36 -7.20 -6.20 6.62
CA ASN A 36 -7.12 -6.20 8.09
C ASN A 36 -6.97 -7.61 8.63
N GLY A 37 -6.25 -8.46 7.88
CA GLY A 37 -6.04 -9.82 8.33
C GLY A 37 -7.20 -10.75 8.10
N LYS A 38 -8.28 -10.26 7.52
CA LYS A 38 -9.43 -11.10 7.26
C LYS A 38 -9.48 -11.47 5.80
N LYS A 39 -9.78 -12.71 5.54
CA LYS A 39 -9.85 -13.18 4.16
C LYS A 39 -11.14 -12.71 3.53
N LEU A 40 -11.01 -12.21 2.32
CA LEU A 40 -12.16 -11.73 1.57
C LEU A 40 -12.82 -12.91 0.87
N LYS A 41 -14.15 -12.80 0.71
CA LYS A 41 -14.86 -13.82 -0.04
C LYS A 41 -14.44 -13.81 -1.49
N GLU A 42 -14.22 -12.64 -2.03
CA GLU A 42 -13.81 -12.50 -3.41
C GLU A 42 -12.61 -11.60 -3.46
N PRO A 43 -11.69 -11.88 -4.36
CA PRO A 43 -10.52 -11.01 -4.47
C PRO A 43 -10.95 -9.61 -4.88
N LEU A 44 -10.25 -8.64 -4.32
CA LEU A 44 -10.51 -7.24 -4.61
C LEU A 44 -9.40 -6.71 -5.49
N LEU A 45 -9.78 -6.13 -6.62
CA LEU A 45 -8.78 -5.56 -7.51
C LEU A 45 -8.34 -4.23 -6.96
N GLU A 46 -7.05 -4.12 -6.67
CA GLU A 46 -6.50 -2.89 -6.14
C GLU A 46 -6.14 -1.96 -7.29
N LEU A 47 -6.49 -0.71 -7.14
CA LEU A 47 -6.20 0.32 -8.13
C LEU A 47 -5.39 1.41 -7.46
N PRO A 48 -4.69 2.24 -8.25
CA PRO A 48 -3.90 3.29 -7.64
C PRO A 48 -4.72 4.21 -6.75
N GLU A 49 -5.98 4.43 -7.10
CA GLU A 49 -6.81 5.33 -6.31
C GLU A 49 -7.15 4.77 -4.95
N HIS A 50 -6.87 3.49 -4.71
CA HIS A 50 -7.15 2.90 -3.41
C HIS A 50 -6.03 3.18 -2.41
N PHE A 51 -4.99 3.85 -2.85
CA PHE A 51 -3.83 4.11 -2.01
C PHE A 51 -3.56 5.61 -1.95
N GLU A 52 -2.91 6.02 -0.91
CA GLU A 52 -2.50 7.41 -0.76
C GLU A 52 -1.03 7.44 -0.37
N GLU A 53 -0.35 8.50 -0.77
CA GLU A 53 1.04 8.68 -0.37
C GLU A 53 1.07 9.45 0.93
N ILE A 54 1.83 8.94 1.86
CA ILE A 54 2.02 9.62 3.13
C ILE A 54 3.49 9.74 3.36
N ASP A 55 3.88 10.61 4.30
CA ASP A 55 5.27 10.75 4.64
C ASP A 55 5.78 9.48 5.26
N GLU A 56 6.96 9.08 4.83
CA GLU A 56 7.56 7.89 5.41
C GLU A 56 7.86 8.15 6.86
N PRO A 57 7.42 7.27 7.76
CA PRO A 57 7.71 7.47 9.17
C PRO A 57 9.22 7.46 9.39
N VAL A 58 9.70 8.47 10.04
CA VAL A 58 11.11 8.54 10.34
C VAL A 58 11.31 7.99 11.71
N GLU A 59 12.06 6.91 11.76
CA GLU A 59 12.35 6.33 13.01
C GLU A 59 13.44 7.12 13.64
N GLU A 60 13.14 7.83 14.70
CA GLU A 60 14.13 8.63 15.33
C GLU A 60 15.00 7.80 16.16
N VAL A 61 16.23 7.81 15.84
CA VAL A 61 17.16 7.06 16.61
C VAL A 61 17.71 7.98 17.64
N ASN A 62 17.38 7.72 18.85
CA ASN A 62 17.93 8.52 19.89
C ASN A 62 19.26 8.07 20.22
N LYS A 63 20.10 9.00 20.20
CA LYS A 63 21.45 8.63 20.50
C LYS A 63 21.71 8.66 21.95
#